data_f2b19d26758652de7030d26add1385de
#
_entry.id   f2b19d26758652de7030d26add1385de
#
_cell.length_a   1.000
_cell.length_b   1.000
_cell.length_c   1.000
_cell.angle_alpha   90.00
_cell.angle_beta   90.00
_cell.angle_gamma   90.00
#
_symmetry.space_group_name_H-M   'P 1'
#
loop_
_entity.id
_entity.type
_entity.pdbx_description
1 polymer ?
#
loop_
_entity_poly.entity_id
_entity_poly.type
_entity_poly.pdbx_seq_one_letter_code
_entity_poly.pdbx_strand_id
1 'polypeptide(L)'
;LLSAVGALPTLLTAQVAFNKLNKFALAPFKAEFPRPQAFPNWQTLELRNVTFAYQDNAFSVGPINLTIKRGELLFLIGGNGSGKSTLAMLLTGLYQPQSGEILLDGKPVSGEQPEDYRKLFSAVFTDVWLFDQLLGPEGKPANPQLVEKWLAQLKMAHKLELSNGRIVNLK
;
A
#
# COMPACT_ATOMS: atom_id res chain seq x y z
N LEU A 1 -15.47 44.66 3.16
CA LEU A 1 -16.42 43.77 2.51
C LEU A 1 -15.87 43.12 1.20
N LEU A 2 -15.01 43.81 0.43
CA LEU A 2 -14.43 43.26 -0.81
C LEU A 2 -13.40 42.15 -0.56
N SER A 3 -12.71 42.12 0.57
CA SER A 3 -11.69 41.09 0.89
C SER A 3 -12.30 39.73 1.21
N ALA A 4 -13.55 39.66 1.65
CA ALA A 4 -14.22 38.40 1.97
C ALA A 4 -14.70 37.65 0.72
N VAL A 5 -15.04 38.37 -0.34
CA VAL A 5 -15.54 37.77 -1.61
C VAL A 5 -14.41 37.09 -2.38
N GLY A 6 -13.16 37.59 -2.28
CA GLY A 6 -12.00 36.98 -2.93
C GLY A 6 -11.52 35.67 -2.27
N ALA A 7 -11.87 35.42 -1.00
CA ALA A 7 -11.48 34.22 -0.28
C ALA A 7 -12.43 33.01 -0.50
N LEU A 8 -13.65 33.25 -1.00
CA LEU A 8 -14.65 32.21 -1.22
C LEU A 8 -14.21 31.10 -2.20
N PRO A 9 -13.59 31.40 -3.35
CA PRO A 9 -13.13 30.35 -4.28
C PRO A 9 -12.01 29.49 -3.69
N THR A 10 -11.11 30.07 -2.91
CA THR A 10 -10.01 29.34 -2.25
C THR A 10 -10.53 28.44 -1.13
N LEU A 11 -11.52 28.86 -0.38
CA LEU A 11 -12.16 28.03 0.67
C LEU A 11 -12.93 26.86 0.05
N LEU A 12 -13.65 27.07 -1.06
CA LEU A 12 -14.34 26.01 -1.77
C LEU A 12 -13.37 24.98 -2.37
N THR A 13 -12.25 25.44 -2.94
CA THR A 13 -11.20 24.53 -3.47
C THR A 13 -10.53 23.74 -2.35
N ALA A 14 -10.26 24.36 -1.22
CA ALA A 14 -9.72 23.69 -0.04
C ALA A 14 -10.69 22.64 0.52
N GLN A 15 -11.97 22.95 0.56
CA GLN A 15 -13.00 22.03 1.04
C GLN A 15 -13.18 20.83 0.10
N VAL A 16 -13.13 21.05 -1.22
CA VAL A 16 -13.15 19.95 -2.21
C VAL A 16 -11.91 19.08 -2.09
N ALA A 17 -10.72 19.67 -1.90
CA ALA A 17 -9.49 18.93 -1.68
C ALA A 17 -9.55 18.12 -0.38
N PHE A 18 -10.02 18.72 0.71
CA PHE A 18 -10.20 18.05 2.00
C PHE A 18 -11.22 16.89 1.92
N ASN A 19 -12.33 17.09 1.23
CA ASN A 19 -13.32 16.04 1.01
C ASN A 19 -12.77 14.90 0.13
N LYS A 20 -11.92 15.21 -0.86
CA LYS A 20 -11.20 14.17 -1.63
C LYS A 20 -10.23 13.41 -0.75
N LEU A 21 -9.45 14.08 0.09
CA LEU A 21 -8.53 13.43 1.03
C LEU A 21 -9.27 12.53 2.03
N ASN A 22 -10.41 12.97 2.55
CA ASN A 22 -11.25 12.16 3.42
C ASN A 22 -11.88 10.94 2.70
N LYS A 23 -12.22 11.08 1.41
CA LYS A 23 -12.69 9.94 0.59
C LYS A 23 -11.61 8.89 0.35
N PHE A 24 -10.34 9.27 0.34
CA PHE A 24 -9.23 8.33 0.26
C PHE A 24 -8.96 7.61 1.59
N ALA A 25 -9.79 7.87 2.62
CA ALA A 25 -9.64 7.27 3.96
C ALA A 25 -8.18 7.29 4.45
N LEU A 26 -7.49 8.41 4.18
CA LEU A 26 -6.23 8.71 4.83
C LEU A 26 -6.54 9.05 6.28
N ALA A 27 -6.99 8.05 7.04
CA ALA A 27 -7.02 8.16 8.47
C ALA A 27 -5.61 8.58 8.92
N PRO A 28 -5.49 9.56 9.82
CA PRO A 28 -4.18 9.94 10.34
C PRO A 28 -3.50 8.66 10.82
N PHE A 29 -2.34 8.36 10.23
CA PHE A 29 -1.53 7.22 10.62
C PHE A 29 -1.18 7.41 12.10
N LYS A 30 -1.93 6.78 12.98
CA LYS A 30 -1.53 6.62 14.36
C LYS A 30 -0.39 5.63 14.34
N ALA A 31 0.83 6.11 14.46
CA ALA A 31 1.99 5.29 14.73
C ALA A 31 1.79 4.63 16.09
N GLU A 32 1.03 3.55 16.12
CA GLU A 32 0.99 2.67 17.26
C GLU A 32 2.22 1.76 17.18
N PHE A 33 2.93 1.65 18.29
CA PHE A 33 4.14 0.85 18.47
C PHE A 33 3.95 -0.60 17.99
N PRO A 34 5.05 -1.32 17.66
CA PRO A 34 4.96 -2.63 17.06
C PRO A 34 4.14 -3.56 17.92
N ARG A 35 2.94 -3.88 17.44
CA ARG A 35 2.18 -4.99 17.99
C ARG A 35 2.86 -6.29 17.53
N PRO A 36 2.88 -7.34 18.35
CA PRO A 36 3.30 -8.65 17.87
C PRO A 36 2.58 -8.96 16.56
N GLN A 37 3.29 -9.53 15.59
CA GLN A 37 2.64 -9.93 14.33
C GLN A 37 1.44 -10.81 14.66
N ALA A 38 0.25 -10.34 14.31
CA ALA A 38 -0.99 -11.07 14.59
C ALA A 38 -1.03 -12.46 13.91
N PHE A 39 -0.18 -12.66 12.89
CA PHE A 39 -0.15 -13.88 12.07
C PHE A 39 1.28 -14.39 11.81
N PRO A 40 2.07 -14.75 12.82
CA PRO A 40 3.49 -15.08 12.64
C PRO A 40 3.71 -16.35 11.81
N ASN A 41 2.74 -17.25 11.75
CA ASN A 41 2.86 -18.60 11.15
C ASN A 41 1.71 -18.93 10.19
N TRP A 42 1.16 -17.95 9.46
CA TRP A 42 0.11 -18.21 8.48
C TRP A 42 0.57 -19.27 7.46
N GLN A 43 -0.35 -20.06 6.95
CA GLN A 43 -0.10 -21.13 5.99
C GLN A 43 -0.78 -20.89 4.64
N THR A 44 -1.98 -20.33 4.64
CA THR A 44 -2.77 -20.14 3.42
C THR A 44 -3.40 -18.75 3.38
N LEU A 45 -3.36 -18.16 2.21
CA LEU A 45 -4.09 -16.94 1.86
C LEU A 45 -5.07 -17.30 0.73
N GLU A 46 -6.36 -17.08 0.95
CA GLU A 46 -7.39 -17.45 0.00
C GLU A 46 -8.23 -16.24 -0.40
N LEU A 47 -8.55 -16.16 -1.67
CA LEU A 47 -9.57 -15.28 -2.24
C LEU A 47 -10.74 -16.14 -2.66
N ARG A 48 -11.96 -15.83 -2.19
CA ARG A 48 -13.19 -16.55 -2.54
C ARG A 48 -14.18 -15.61 -3.19
N ASN A 49 -14.45 -15.81 -4.47
CA ASN A 49 -15.35 -15.01 -5.28
C ASN A 49 -15.12 -13.50 -5.17
N VAL A 50 -13.87 -13.09 -5.02
CA VAL A 50 -13.50 -11.69 -4.85
C VAL A 50 -13.76 -10.93 -6.14
N THR A 51 -14.51 -9.83 -6.02
CA THR A 51 -14.72 -8.87 -7.10
C THR A 51 -14.32 -7.48 -6.67
N PHE A 52 -13.89 -6.68 -7.64
CA PHE A 52 -13.59 -5.27 -7.44
C PHE A 52 -13.88 -4.50 -8.72
N ALA A 53 -14.43 -3.29 -8.60
CA ALA A 53 -14.56 -2.33 -9.69
C ALA A 53 -14.09 -0.94 -9.21
N TYR A 54 -13.51 -0.18 -10.11
CA TYR A 54 -13.22 1.22 -9.85
C TYR A 54 -14.52 2.04 -9.81
N GLN A 55 -14.48 3.21 -9.16
CA GLN A 55 -15.69 4.02 -8.90
C GLN A 55 -16.46 4.45 -10.17
N ASP A 56 -15.74 4.56 -11.28
CA ASP A 56 -16.31 4.90 -12.59
C ASP A 56 -16.87 3.69 -13.35
N ASN A 57 -16.78 2.48 -12.75
CA ASN A 57 -17.10 1.20 -13.39
C ASN A 57 -16.40 0.96 -14.75
N ALA A 58 -15.38 1.75 -15.08
CA ALA A 58 -14.64 1.63 -16.33
C ALA A 58 -13.85 0.32 -16.40
N PHE A 59 -13.51 -0.25 -15.24
CA PHE A 59 -12.77 -1.50 -15.15
C PHE A 59 -13.16 -2.28 -13.90
N SER A 60 -13.33 -3.59 -14.07
CA SER A 60 -13.61 -4.52 -12.97
C SER A 60 -12.76 -5.78 -13.07
N VAL A 61 -12.46 -6.39 -11.95
CA VAL A 61 -11.83 -7.71 -11.87
C VAL A 61 -12.67 -8.66 -11.04
N GLY A 62 -12.64 -9.92 -11.41
CA GLY A 62 -13.32 -11.00 -10.69
C GLY A 62 -14.49 -11.61 -11.46
N PRO A 63 -15.17 -12.62 -10.86
CA PRO A 63 -14.88 -13.20 -9.55
C PRO A 63 -13.53 -13.94 -9.52
N ILE A 64 -12.71 -13.66 -8.52
CA ILE A 64 -11.39 -14.27 -8.35
C ILE A 64 -11.48 -15.34 -7.26
N ASN A 65 -11.01 -16.55 -7.60
CA ASN A 65 -10.79 -17.64 -6.67
C ASN A 65 -9.31 -18.03 -6.77
N LEU A 66 -8.57 -17.86 -5.67
CA LEU A 66 -7.14 -18.09 -5.64
C LEU A 66 -6.73 -18.55 -4.24
N THR A 67 -5.87 -19.55 -4.18
CA THR A 67 -5.24 -19.98 -2.92
C THR A 67 -3.74 -19.90 -3.07
N ILE A 68 -3.09 -19.22 -2.14
CA ILE A 68 -1.63 -19.06 -2.07
C ILE A 68 -1.14 -19.72 -0.80
N LYS A 69 -0.17 -20.63 -0.92
CA LYS A 69 0.47 -21.27 0.22
C LYS A 69 1.73 -20.53 0.64
N ARG A 70 2.04 -20.56 1.92
CA ARG A 70 3.29 -19.98 2.42
C ARG A 70 4.50 -20.59 1.71
N GLY A 71 5.43 -19.74 1.27
CA GLY A 71 6.63 -20.16 0.53
C GLY A 71 6.41 -20.42 -0.96
N GLU A 72 5.17 -20.29 -1.44
CA GLU A 72 4.86 -20.44 -2.86
C GLU A 72 5.32 -19.21 -3.65
N LEU A 73 5.80 -19.45 -4.86
CA LEU A 73 6.13 -18.41 -5.83
C LEU A 73 5.00 -18.36 -6.88
N LEU A 74 4.25 -17.27 -6.88
CA LEU A 74 3.13 -17.06 -7.78
C LEU A 74 3.50 -16.06 -8.87
N PHE A 75 3.28 -16.43 -10.15
CA PHE A 75 3.44 -15.54 -11.30
C PHE A 75 2.07 -15.09 -11.81
N LEU A 76 1.85 -13.78 -11.89
CA LEU A 76 0.68 -13.18 -12.52
C LEU A 76 1.00 -12.84 -13.98
N ILE A 77 0.42 -13.57 -14.91
CA ILE A 77 0.64 -13.38 -16.36
C ILE A 77 -0.61 -12.79 -17.00
N GLY A 78 -0.44 -11.88 -17.93
CA GLY A 78 -1.54 -11.27 -18.68
C GLY A 78 -1.11 -9.95 -19.35
N GLY A 79 -1.89 -9.51 -20.33
CA GLY A 79 -1.67 -8.25 -21.06
C GLY A 79 -1.83 -6.99 -20.19
N ASN A 80 -1.57 -5.84 -20.77
CA ASN A 80 -1.82 -4.55 -20.13
C ASN A 80 -3.33 -4.39 -19.87
N GLY A 81 -3.70 -3.86 -18.71
CA GLY A 81 -5.10 -3.70 -18.31
C GLY A 81 -5.80 -4.99 -17.85
N SER A 82 -5.12 -6.14 -17.75
CA SER A 82 -5.73 -7.40 -17.31
C SER A 82 -6.03 -7.50 -15.80
N GLY A 83 -5.75 -6.47 -15.02
CA GLY A 83 -6.07 -6.44 -13.58
C GLY A 83 -4.98 -6.96 -12.65
N LYS A 84 -3.76 -7.26 -13.14
CA LYS A 84 -2.66 -7.78 -12.30
C LYS A 84 -2.33 -6.86 -11.12
N SER A 85 -2.17 -5.58 -11.37
CA SER A 85 -1.89 -4.58 -10.32
C SER A 85 -3.07 -4.45 -9.35
N THR A 86 -4.30 -4.50 -9.86
CA THR A 86 -5.52 -4.47 -9.03
C THR A 86 -5.59 -5.70 -8.13
N LEU A 87 -5.28 -6.90 -8.65
CA LEU A 87 -5.20 -8.12 -7.85
C LEU A 87 -4.12 -8.01 -6.77
N ALA A 88 -2.93 -7.48 -7.12
CA ALA A 88 -1.87 -7.27 -6.13
C ALA A 88 -2.30 -6.30 -5.01
N MET A 89 -3.03 -5.22 -5.34
CA MET A 89 -3.56 -4.28 -4.36
C MET A 89 -4.65 -4.90 -3.47
N LEU A 90 -5.48 -5.79 -4.02
CA LEU A 90 -6.45 -6.58 -3.26
C LEU A 90 -5.75 -7.56 -2.30
N LEU A 91 -4.77 -8.32 -2.80
CA LEU A 91 -3.99 -9.27 -2.02
C LEU A 91 -3.26 -8.61 -0.85
N THR A 92 -2.73 -7.41 -1.06
CA THR A 92 -2.02 -6.65 0.00
C THR A 92 -2.94 -5.87 0.93
N GLY A 93 -4.27 -5.91 0.70
CA GLY A 93 -5.26 -5.20 1.50
C GLY A 93 -5.25 -3.68 1.29
N LEU A 94 -4.60 -3.18 0.22
CA LEU A 94 -4.67 -1.76 -0.16
C LEU A 94 -6.04 -1.43 -0.77
N TYR A 95 -6.66 -2.38 -1.46
CA TYR A 95 -8.03 -2.28 -1.91
C TYR A 95 -8.91 -3.26 -1.14
N GLN A 96 -10.15 -2.84 -0.87
CA GLN A 96 -11.17 -3.70 -0.27
C GLN A 96 -12.02 -4.32 -1.38
N PRO A 97 -12.31 -5.63 -1.34
CA PRO A 97 -13.21 -6.25 -2.30
C PRO A 97 -14.62 -5.67 -2.18
N GLN A 98 -15.32 -5.56 -3.31
CA GLN A 98 -16.73 -5.21 -3.34
C GLN A 98 -17.63 -6.39 -2.99
N SER A 99 -17.21 -7.58 -3.36
CA SER A 99 -17.85 -8.85 -2.96
C SER A 99 -16.82 -9.94 -2.81
N GLY A 100 -17.25 -11.05 -2.22
CA GLY A 100 -16.36 -12.15 -1.85
C GLY A 100 -15.57 -11.83 -0.59
N GLU A 101 -14.62 -12.68 -0.27
CA GLU A 101 -13.84 -12.57 0.95
C GLU A 101 -12.38 -12.96 0.73
N ILE A 102 -11.50 -12.33 1.52
CA ILE A 102 -10.09 -12.69 1.62
C ILE A 102 -9.92 -13.35 2.97
N LEU A 103 -9.32 -14.53 2.99
CA LEU A 103 -9.14 -15.36 4.17
C LEU A 103 -7.66 -15.63 4.39
N LEU A 104 -7.22 -15.54 5.64
CA LEU A 104 -5.91 -15.98 6.08
C LEU A 104 -6.11 -17.14 7.05
N ASP A 105 -5.61 -18.33 6.69
CA ASP A 105 -5.86 -19.58 7.42
C ASP A 105 -7.34 -19.80 7.74
N GLY A 106 -8.19 -19.57 6.72
CA GLY A 106 -9.64 -19.73 6.82
C GLY A 106 -10.38 -18.64 7.61
N LYS A 107 -9.69 -17.63 8.12
CA LYS A 107 -10.30 -16.50 8.86
C LYS A 107 -10.40 -15.26 7.97
N PRO A 108 -11.55 -14.59 7.89
CA PRO A 108 -11.71 -13.37 7.12
C PRO A 108 -10.74 -12.27 7.56
N VAL A 109 -10.11 -11.61 6.60
CA VAL A 109 -9.16 -10.51 6.83
C VAL A 109 -9.89 -9.16 6.92
N SER A 110 -11.13 -9.10 6.44
CA SER A 110 -12.03 -7.96 6.57
C SER A 110 -12.60 -7.93 8.01
N GLY A 111 -12.11 -7.05 8.85
CA GLY A 111 -12.57 -6.96 10.23
C GLY A 111 -11.75 -5.99 11.06
N GLU A 112 -11.59 -6.27 12.33
CA GLU A 112 -11.07 -5.34 13.34
C GLU A 112 -9.58 -4.95 13.19
N GLN A 113 -8.78 -5.64 12.33
CA GLN A 113 -7.34 -5.40 12.23
C GLN A 113 -6.79 -5.44 10.77
N PRO A 114 -7.28 -4.62 9.85
CA PRO A 114 -6.77 -4.60 8.47
C PRO A 114 -5.30 -4.15 8.40
N GLU A 115 -4.83 -3.40 9.39
CA GLU A 115 -3.43 -2.94 9.48
C GLU A 115 -2.46 -4.08 9.77
N ASP A 116 -2.83 -5.03 10.64
CA ASP A 116 -1.97 -6.17 10.96
C ASP A 116 -1.83 -7.12 9.77
N TYR A 117 -2.90 -7.27 8.99
CA TYR A 117 -2.83 -8.02 7.74
C TYR A 117 -1.85 -7.37 6.74
N ARG A 118 -1.92 -6.05 6.56
CA ARG A 118 -1.02 -5.33 5.66
C ARG A 118 0.46 -5.46 6.05
N LYS A 119 0.77 -5.60 7.32
CA LYS A 119 2.14 -5.82 7.82
C LYS A 119 2.76 -7.15 7.38
N LEU A 120 1.95 -8.10 6.88
CA LEU A 120 2.45 -9.34 6.29
C LEU A 120 3.15 -9.13 4.95
N PHE A 121 2.90 -8.00 4.29
CA PHE A 121 3.35 -7.77 2.93
C PHE A 121 4.45 -6.71 2.88
N SER A 122 5.39 -6.95 1.96
CA SER A 122 6.26 -5.94 1.40
C SER A 122 6.01 -5.92 -0.10
N ALA A 123 5.60 -4.77 -0.64
CA ALA A 123 5.21 -4.66 -2.03
C ALA A 123 6.01 -3.55 -2.74
N VAL A 124 6.42 -3.84 -3.97
CA VAL A 124 7.00 -2.86 -4.88
C VAL A 124 6.10 -2.81 -6.11
N PHE A 125 5.46 -1.67 -6.31
CA PHE A 125 4.61 -1.42 -7.49
C PHE A 125 5.40 -0.67 -8.56
N THR A 126 4.98 -0.79 -9.82
CA THR A 126 5.64 -0.11 -10.96
C THR A 126 5.46 1.41 -10.89
N ASP A 127 4.34 1.88 -10.36
CA ASP A 127 4.02 3.30 -10.17
C ASP A 127 4.58 3.78 -8.82
N VAL A 128 5.90 3.68 -8.67
CA VAL A 128 6.56 4.05 -7.42
C VAL A 128 6.82 5.55 -7.36
N TRP A 129 6.38 6.15 -6.26
CA TRP A 129 6.88 7.44 -5.83
C TRP A 129 8.06 7.21 -4.88
N LEU A 130 9.23 7.66 -5.25
CA LEU A 130 10.40 7.57 -4.39
C LEU A 130 10.39 8.75 -3.41
N PHE A 131 10.35 8.43 -2.13
CA PHE A 131 10.51 9.41 -1.07
C PHE A 131 12.00 9.64 -0.83
N ASP A 132 12.38 10.89 -0.59
CA ASP A 132 13.74 11.27 -0.24
C ASP A 132 14.15 10.75 1.14
N GLN A 133 13.19 10.61 2.07
CA GLN A 133 13.43 10.12 3.41
C GLN A 133 13.26 8.59 3.48
N LEU A 134 14.30 7.90 3.90
CA LEU A 134 14.24 6.47 4.16
C LEU A 134 13.70 6.21 5.56
N LEU A 135 12.60 5.47 5.62
CA LEU A 135 11.94 5.09 6.86
C LEU A 135 12.15 3.62 7.16
N GLY A 136 12.41 3.32 8.42
CA GLY A 136 12.41 1.97 8.96
C GLY A 136 10.99 1.46 9.24
N PRO A 137 10.85 0.21 9.73
CA PRO A 137 9.55 -0.47 9.92
C PRO A 137 8.54 0.27 10.79
N GLU A 138 9.00 1.14 11.68
CA GLU A 138 8.14 1.88 12.63
C GLU A 138 7.93 3.35 12.21
N GLY A 139 8.21 3.70 10.96
CA GLY A 139 8.18 5.09 10.51
C GLY A 139 9.31 5.97 11.09
N LYS A 140 10.24 5.39 11.84
CA LYS A 140 11.46 6.07 12.29
C LYS A 140 12.46 6.16 11.14
N PRO A 141 13.43 7.08 11.18
CA PRO A 141 14.51 7.10 10.21
C PRO A 141 15.18 5.72 10.10
N ALA A 142 15.44 5.27 8.89
CA ALA A 142 16.11 3.99 8.67
C ALA A 142 17.52 4.01 9.26
N ASN A 143 17.98 2.87 9.77
CA ASN A 143 19.35 2.73 10.27
C ASN A 143 20.34 2.90 9.10
N PRO A 144 21.23 3.92 9.11
CA PRO A 144 22.13 4.21 8.00
C PRO A 144 23.03 3.02 7.64
N GLN A 145 23.57 2.31 8.63
CA GLN A 145 24.46 1.16 8.42
C GLN A 145 23.74 0.01 7.72
N LEU A 146 22.46 -0.20 8.06
CA LEU A 146 21.63 -1.22 7.41
C LEU A 146 21.32 -0.84 5.96
N VAL A 147 21.05 0.44 5.71
CA VAL A 147 20.79 0.96 4.36
C VAL A 147 22.05 0.80 3.49
N GLU A 148 23.21 1.21 3.97
CA GLU A 148 24.50 1.06 3.27
C GLU A 148 24.79 -0.40 2.93
N LYS A 149 24.56 -1.31 3.90
CA LYS A 149 24.71 -2.75 3.68
C LYS A 149 23.81 -3.24 2.54
N TRP A 150 22.53 -2.86 2.51
CA TRP A 150 21.61 -3.26 1.45
C TRP A 150 21.97 -2.65 0.10
N LEU A 151 22.39 -1.39 0.07
CA LEU A 151 22.84 -0.74 -1.17
C LEU A 151 24.07 -1.42 -1.75
N ALA A 152 25.01 -1.83 -0.90
CA ALA A 152 26.18 -2.57 -1.32
C ALA A 152 25.81 -3.96 -1.89
N GLN A 153 24.95 -4.71 -1.20
CA GLN A 153 24.48 -6.02 -1.67
C GLN A 153 23.73 -5.93 -3.02
N LEU A 154 22.93 -4.89 -3.20
CA LEU A 154 22.20 -4.63 -4.44
C LEU A 154 23.05 -3.98 -5.54
N LYS A 155 24.34 -3.70 -5.25
CA LYS A 155 25.25 -2.98 -6.15
C LYS A 155 24.72 -1.60 -6.57
N MET A 156 23.99 -0.95 -5.66
CA MET A 156 23.33 0.35 -5.89
C MET A 156 24.05 1.51 -5.20
N ALA A 157 25.10 1.25 -4.42
CA ALA A 157 25.82 2.26 -3.63
C ALA A 157 26.38 3.42 -4.48
N HIS A 158 26.68 3.17 -5.76
CA HIS A 158 27.17 4.19 -6.70
C HIS A 158 26.05 5.02 -7.35
N LYS A 159 24.78 4.64 -7.17
CA LYS A 159 23.63 5.32 -7.78
C LYS A 159 22.88 6.22 -6.83
N LEU A 160 23.00 5.99 -5.54
CA LEU A 160 22.25 6.69 -4.52
C LEU A 160 23.21 7.35 -3.52
N GLU A 161 23.08 8.65 -3.38
CA GLU A 161 23.80 9.43 -2.36
C GLU A 161 22.88 9.63 -1.15
N LEU A 162 23.40 9.25 0.02
CA LEU A 162 22.69 9.37 1.28
C LEU A 162 23.30 10.48 2.13
N SER A 163 22.46 11.36 2.64
CA SER A 163 22.82 12.35 3.65
C SER A 163 21.74 12.41 4.71
N ASN A 164 22.13 12.23 5.98
CA ASN A 164 21.23 12.26 7.14
C ASN A 164 19.96 11.42 6.98
N GLY A 165 20.10 10.20 6.42
CA GLY A 165 18.96 9.29 6.19
C GLY A 165 18.02 9.69 5.04
N ARG A 166 18.47 10.61 4.19
CA ARG A 166 17.76 11.02 2.97
C ARG A 166 18.57 10.71 1.73
N ILE A 167 17.87 10.42 0.64
CA ILE A 167 18.45 10.32 -0.69
C ILE A 167 18.53 11.73 -1.27
N VAL A 168 19.74 12.20 -1.60
CA VAL A 168 19.96 13.60 -2.03
C VAL A 168 20.07 13.76 -3.53
N ASN A 169 20.19 12.67 -4.28
CA ASN A 169 20.33 12.69 -5.74
C ASN A 169 19.13 12.08 -6.49
N LEU A 170 17.94 12.07 -5.89
CA LEU A 170 16.70 11.77 -6.61
C LEU A 170 16.42 12.91 -7.60
N LYS A 171 16.44 12.57 -8.90
CA LYS A 171 16.05 13.47 -10.00
C LYS A 171 14.81 12.94 -10.68
#